data_a52ce3168537dbddacebb8fa39697bc0
#
_entry.id   a52ce3168537dbddacebb8fa39697bc0
#
_cell.length_a   1.000
_cell.length_b   1.000
_cell.length_c   1.000
_cell.angle_alpha   90.00
_cell.angle_beta   90.00
_cell.angle_gamma   90.00
#
_symmetry.space_group_name_H-M   'P 1'
#
loop_
_entity.id
_entity.type
_entity.pdbx_description
1 polymer ?
#
loop_
_entity_poly.entity_id
_entity_poly.type
_entity_poly.pdbx_seq_one_letter_code
_entity_poly.pdbx_strand_id
1 'polypeptide(L)'
;NSGKIAIVHNGIIENFEELKKQLENDGYNFKSETDSEIIANLLQKNYESTKSVKDTILKTVSEIKGHYAFVAMFENGQIAAARFHEPLIVGVGQENIFLSSDVLGFIEYTDNAIYMKSRNFIILDKKEFQILDYNGEKVKYEITKVSKEFGDVYKGDYAHFTLKEIYEQPDVILKAGET
;
A
#
# COMPACT_ATOMS: atom_id res chain seq x y z
N ASN A 1 16.44 5.18 -8.41
CA ASN A 1 15.61 5.07 -9.60
C ASN A 1 15.74 6.34 -10.44
N SER A 2 15.31 6.31 -11.69
CA SER A 2 15.44 7.42 -12.65
C SER A 2 14.38 8.54 -12.45
N GLY A 3 13.60 8.51 -11.38
CA GLY A 3 12.47 9.43 -11.15
C GLY A 3 11.18 9.10 -11.92
N LYS A 4 11.14 7.95 -12.58
CA LYS A 4 9.97 7.53 -13.38
C LYS A 4 8.87 6.84 -12.56
N ILE A 5 9.21 6.35 -11.36
CA ILE A 5 8.29 5.68 -10.45
C ILE A 5 8.49 6.27 -9.06
N ALA A 6 7.41 6.72 -8.44
CA ALA A 6 7.36 7.11 -7.04
C ALA A 6 6.56 6.08 -6.24
N ILE A 7 7.00 5.77 -5.02
CA ILE A 7 6.32 4.82 -4.15
C ILE A 7 6.12 5.35 -2.74
N VAL A 8 5.10 4.79 -2.07
CA VAL A 8 4.97 4.75 -0.61
C VAL A 8 4.84 3.29 -0.20
N HIS A 9 5.40 2.91 0.95
CA HIS A 9 5.49 1.53 1.40
C HIS A 9 5.35 1.42 2.90
N ASN A 10 4.60 0.43 3.34
CA ASN A 10 4.49 -0.06 4.71
C ASN A 10 4.91 -1.52 4.74
N GLY A 11 5.63 -1.93 5.78
CA GLY A 11 6.06 -3.30 5.97
C GLY A 11 7.57 -3.51 5.83
N ILE A 12 7.98 -4.72 5.55
CA ILE A 12 9.38 -5.15 5.47
C ILE A 12 9.56 -6.11 4.30
N ILE A 13 10.58 -5.84 3.45
CA ILE A 13 11.03 -6.75 2.39
C ILE A 13 12.18 -7.61 2.94
N GLU A 14 11.88 -8.84 3.31
CA GLU A 14 12.81 -9.75 3.98
C GLU A 14 14.02 -10.15 3.12
N ASN A 15 13.84 -10.24 1.81
CA ASN A 15 14.92 -10.58 0.87
C ASN A 15 15.60 -9.36 0.25
N PHE A 16 15.57 -8.20 0.95
CA PHE A 16 16.06 -6.94 0.40
C PHE A 16 17.55 -6.97 0.05
N GLU A 17 18.40 -7.62 0.84
CA GLU A 17 19.84 -7.71 0.57
C GLU A 17 20.16 -8.49 -0.71
N GLU A 18 19.42 -9.58 -0.94
CA GLU A 18 19.55 -10.39 -2.16
C GLU A 18 19.15 -9.56 -3.38
N LEU A 19 17.99 -8.92 -3.32
CA LEU A 19 17.46 -8.08 -4.41
C LEU A 19 18.37 -6.86 -4.66
N LYS A 20 18.92 -6.25 -3.61
CA LYS A 20 19.86 -5.13 -3.74
C LYS A 20 21.08 -5.53 -4.55
N LYS A 21 21.73 -6.65 -4.19
CA LYS A 21 22.90 -7.16 -4.91
C LYS A 21 22.59 -7.44 -6.39
N GLN A 22 21.42 -8.02 -6.66
CA GLN A 22 21.00 -8.29 -8.05
C GLN A 22 20.80 -6.98 -8.83
N LEU A 23 20.12 -6.00 -8.25
CA LEU A 23 19.85 -4.71 -8.88
C LEU A 23 21.13 -3.90 -9.07
N GLU A 24 22.07 -3.93 -8.12
CA GLU A 24 23.40 -3.29 -8.27
C GLU A 24 24.20 -3.92 -9.41
N ASN A 25 24.18 -5.24 -9.56
CA ASN A 25 24.82 -5.94 -10.70
C ASN A 25 24.16 -5.56 -12.05
N ASP A 26 22.87 -5.25 -12.05
CA ASP A 26 22.14 -4.77 -13.22
C ASP A 26 22.33 -3.25 -13.48
N GLY A 27 23.17 -2.58 -12.65
CA GLY A 27 23.52 -1.16 -12.81
C GLY A 27 22.58 -0.17 -12.11
N TYR A 28 21.70 -0.63 -11.23
CA TYR A 28 20.84 0.24 -10.42
C TYR A 28 21.62 0.79 -9.22
N ASN A 29 21.50 2.08 -8.96
CA ASN A 29 22.14 2.73 -7.82
C ASN A 29 21.14 2.97 -6.69
N PHE A 30 21.60 2.76 -5.47
CA PHE A 30 20.85 3.02 -4.24
C PHE A 30 21.34 4.29 -3.56
N LYS A 31 20.42 5.11 -3.07
CA LYS A 31 20.70 6.36 -2.33
C LYS A 31 20.39 6.26 -0.86
N SER A 32 19.68 5.20 -0.45
CA SER A 32 19.29 4.96 0.93
C SER A 32 19.54 3.50 1.30
N GLU A 33 19.38 3.21 2.58
CA GLU A 33 19.44 1.84 3.12
C GLU A 33 18.04 1.25 3.37
N THR A 34 16.98 1.93 2.88
CA THR A 34 15.62 1.47 3.08
C THR A 34 15.25 0.38 2.08
N ASP A 35 14.53 -0.64 2.55
CA ASP A 35 13.96 -1.69 1.71
C ASP A 35 12.93 -1.15 0.71
N SER A 36 12.31 -0.02 1.01
CA SER A 36 11.40 0.67 0.09
C SER A 36 12.08 1.02 -1.25
N GLU A 37 13.36 1.40 -1.24
CA GLU A 37 14.09 1.72 -2.48
C GLU A 37 14.28 0.49 -3.38
N ILE A 38 14.31 -0.72 -2.79
CA ILE A 38 14.32 -1.98 -3.56
C ILE A 38 13.06 -2.08 -4.41
N ILE A 39 11.87 -1.83 -3.81
CA ILE A 39 10.61 -1.89 -4.53
C ILE A 39 10.62 -0.90 -5.70
N ALA A 40 11.08 0.33 -5.49
CA ALA A 40 11.12 1.36 -6.52
C ALA A 40 12.03 0.97 -7.70
N ASN A 41 13.23 0.45 -7.41
CA ASN A 41 14.18 0.02 -8.44
C ASN A 41 13.71 -1.25 -9.16
N LEU A 42 13.12 -2.20 -8.42
CA LEU A 42 12.58 -3.43 -8.98
C LEU A 42 11.39 -3.17 -9.90
N LEU A 43 10.47 -2.29 -9.48
CA LEU A 43 9.36 -1.84 -10.32
C LEU A 43 9.88 -1.17 -11.60
N GLN A 44 10.90 -0.32 -11.51
CA GLN A 44 11.49 0.31 -12.69
C GLN A 44 12.07 -0.74 -13.64
N LYS A 45 12.92 -1.66 -13.14
CA LYS A 45 13.50 -2.75 -13.93
C LYS A 45 12.42 -3.57 -14.63
N ASN A 46 11.41 -3.95 -13.90
CA ASN A 46 10.32 -4.76 -14.44
C ASN A 46 9.48 -3.98 -15.46
N TYR A 47 9.21 -2.69 -15.21
CA TYR A 47 8.48 -1.85 -16.16
C TYR A 47 9.26 -1.61 -17.46
N GLU A 48 10.58 -1.45 -17.39
CA GLU A 48 11.44 -1.33 -18.57
C GLU A 48 11.39 -2.56 -19.47
N SER A 49 11.17 -3.75 -18.88
CA SER A 49 11.08 -5.01 -19.62
C SER A 49 9.68 -5.32 -20.12
N THR A 50 8.63 -5.05 -19.33
CA THR A 50 7.25 -5.46 -19.63
C THR A 50 6.45 -4.41 -20.40
N LYS A 51 6.75 -3.11 -20.16
CA LYS A 51 6.00 -1.95 -20.66
C LYS A 51 4.51 -1.96 -20.27
N SER A 52 4.13 -2.76 -19.29
CA SER A 52 2.78 -2.97 -18.79
C SER A 52 2.78 -2.86 -17.28
N VAL A 53 1.95 -1.97 -16.71
CA VAL A 53 1.84 -1.81 -15.25
C VAL A 53 1.37 -3.13 -14.62
N LYS A 54 0.39 -3.81 -15.22
CA LYS A 54 -0.10 -5.12 -14.72
C LYS A 54 1.04 -6.13 -14.61
N ASP A 55 1.79 -6.34 -15.70
CA ASP A 55 2.84 -7.35 -15.74
C ASP A 55 4.03 -6.96 -14.87
N THR A 56 4.29 -5.66 -14.73
CA THR A 56 5.28 -5.10 -13.80
C THR A 56 4.94 -5.48 -12.37
N ILE A 57 3.69 -5.25 -11.94
CA ILE A 57 3.26 -5.60 -10.58
C ILE A 57 3.36 -7.11 -10.37
N LEU A 58 2.83 -7.92 -11.28
CA LEU A 58 2.88 -9.39 -11.18
C LEU A 58 4.31 -9.91 -11.03
N LYS A 59 5.22 -9.41 -11.85
CA LYS A 59 6.62 -9.78 -11.77
C LYS A 59 7.25 -9.33 -10.46
N THR A 60 7.02 -8.08 -10.04
CA THR A 60 7.58 -7.54 -8.80
C THR A 60 7.11 -8.31 -7.57
N VAL A 61 5.79 -8.60 -7.44
CA VAL A 61 5.26 -9.35 -6.30
C VAL A 61 5.68 -10.83 -6.29
N SER A 62 6.14 -11.36 -7.41
CA SER A 62 6.74 -12.71 -7.47
C SER A 62 8.18 -12.76 -6.98
N GLU A 63 8.89 -11.63 -7.01
CA GLU A 63 10.30 -11.52 -6.64
C GLU A 63 10.50 -11.09 -5.17
N ILE A 64 9.61 -10.27 -4.62
CA ILE A 64 9.71 -9.78 -3.24
C ILE A 64 9.14 -10.78 -2.23
N LYS A 65 9.78 -10.89 -1.06
CA LYS A 65 9.33 -11.69 0.09
C LYS A 65 9.18 -10.79 1.31
N GLY A 66 8.25 -11.12 2.20
CA GLY A 66 8.00 -10.35 3.42
C GLY A 66 6.55 -9.91 3.56
N HIS A 67 6.28 -8.94 4.41
CA HIS A 67 4.97 -8.36 4.66
C HIS A 67 4.98 -6.93 4.15
N TYR A 68 4.09 -6.60 3.23
CA TYR A 68 4.13 -5.29 2.59
C TYR A 68 2.77 -4.81 2.09
N ALA A 69 2.61 -3.51 2.04
CA ALA A 69 1.67 -2.80 1.19
C ALA A 69 2.39 -1.62 0.56
N PHE A 70 2.34 -1.51 -0.75
CA PHE A 70 2.91 -0.36 -1.44
C PHE A 70 1.94 0.24 -2.45
N VAL A 71 2.08 1.53 -2.67
CA VAL A 71 1.44 2.26 -3.77
C VAL A 71 2.53 2.83 -4.65
N ALA A 72 2.42 2.63 -5.95
CA ALA A 72 3.36 3.10 -6.95
C ALA A 72 2.65 3.99 -7.98
N MET A 73 3.21 5.15 -8.25
CA MET A 73 2.80 6.05 -9.33
C MET A 73 3.82 5.97 -10.46
N PHE A 74 3.36 5.67 -11.65
CA PHE A 74 4.17 5.51 -12.85
C PHE A 74 4.20 6.80 -13.68
N GLU A 75 5.25 7.01 -14.49
CA GLU A 75 5.42 8.18 -15.34
C GLU A 75 4.28 8.40 -16.35
N ASN A 76 3.55 7.34 -16.72
CA ASN A 76 2.39 7.40 -17.60
C ASN A 76 1.09 7.85 -16.90
N GLY A 77 1.16 8.19 -15.60
CA GLY A 77 0.04 8.63 -14.78
C GLY A 77 -0.81 7.50 -14.18
N GLN A 78 -0.53 6.24 -14.50
CA GLN A 78 -1.18 5.12 -13.83
C GLN A 78 -0.66 4.96 -12.40
N ILE A 79 -1.56 4.53 -11.51
CA ILE A 79 -1.22 4.17 -10.13
C ILE A 79 -1.52 2.68 -9.94
N ALA A 80 -0.62 1.97 -9.29
CA ALA A 80 -0.87 0.61 -8.86
C ALA A 80 -0.52 0.43 -7.39
N ALA A 81 -1.23 -0.44 -6.71
CA ALA A 81 -0.94 -0.77 -5.33
C ALA A 81 -1.10 -2.27 -5.09
N ALA A 82 -0.20 -2.85 -4.33
CA ALA A 82 -0.23 -4.27 -4.00
C ALA A 82 -0.02 -4.48 -2.50
N ARG A 83 -0.59 -5.55 -1.97
CA ARG A 83 -0.44 -5.90 -0.56
C ARG A 83 -0.22 -7.39 -0.34
N PHE A 84 0.60 -7.67 0.68
CA PHE A 84 0.74 -8.99 1.28
C PHE A 84 0.86 -8.83 2.80
N HIS A 85 -0.16 -9.25 3.54
CA HIS A 85 -0.40 -9.09 4.98
C HIS A 85 -0.68 -7.65 5.44
N GLU A 86 0.14 -6.66 5.10
CA GLU A 86 -0.06 -5.28 5.49
C GLU A 86 -1.40 -4.71 4.98
N PRO A 87 -2.08 -3.81 5.72
CA PRO A 87 -3.37 -3.28 5.32
C PRO A 87 -3.27 -2.38 4.09
N LEU A 88 -4.28 -2.50 3.22
CA LEU A 88 -4.52 -1.59 2.10
C LEU A 88 -6.02 -1.51 1.85
N ILE A 89 -6.56 -0.30 1.89
CA ILE A 89 -7.98 0.00 1.74
C ILE A 89 -8.15 0.98 0.60
N VAL A 90 -9.17 0.74 -0.22
CA VAL A 90 -9.56 1.63 -1.32
C VAL A 90 -10.78 2.43 -0.90
N GLY A 91 -10.66 3.74 -0.77
CA GLY A 91 -11.79 4.64 -0.59
C GLY A 91 -12.39 5.01 -1.95
N VAL A 92 -13.69 4.78 -2.13
CA VAL A 92 -14.39 5.02 -3.40
C VAL A 92 -15.26 6.26 -3.27
N GLY A 93 -14.75 7.41 -3.72
CA GLY A 93 -15.50 8.65 -3.80
C GLY A 93 -16.25 8.81 -5.12
N GLN A 94 -17.01 9.89 -5.26
CA GLN A 94 -17.75 10.19 -6.50
C GLN A 94 -16.80 10.49 -7.68
N GLU A 95 -15.73 11.23 -7.41
CA GLU A 95 -14.78 11.70 -8.42
C GLU A 95 -13.34 11.22 -8.15
N ASN A 96 -13.07 10.69 -6.96
CA ASN A 96 -11.73 10.35 -6.50
C ASN A 96 -11.67 8.92 -5.96
N ILE A 97 -10.53 8.29 -6.16
CA ILE A 97 -10.18 7.01 -5.55
C ILE A 97 -9.01 7.28 -4.59
N PHE A 98 -9.13 6.75 -3.39
CA PHE A 98 -8.14 6.88 -2.33
C PHE A 98 -7.50 5.52 -2.06
N LEU A 99 -6.20 5.51 -1.81
CA LEU A 99 -5.46 4.33 -1.37
C LEU A 99 -4.79 4.65 -0.04
N SER A 100 -5.13 3.89 0.98
CA SER A 100 -4.65 4.13 2.35
C SER A 100 -4.49 2.83 3.12
N SER A 101 -3.66 2.84 4.14
CA SER A 101 -3.56 1.73 5.11
C SER A 101 -4.68 1.76 6.15
N ASP A 102 -5.33 2.91 6.33
CA ASP A 102 -6.42 3.12 7.28
C ASP A 102 -7.55 3.96 6.67
N VAL A 103 -8.79 3.75 7.13
CA VAL A 103 -9.97 4.51 6.68
C VAL A 103 -9.88 5.99 7.03
N LEU A 104 -9.15 6.35 8.08
CA LEU A 104 -8.91 7.73 8.48
C LEU A 104 -8.24 8.57 7.40
N GLY A 105 -7.51 7.94 6.47
CA GLY A 105 -6.87 8.62 5.35
C GLY A 105 -7.86 9.18 4.32
N PHE A 106 -9.14 8.77 4.34
CA PHE A 106 -10.13 9.22 3.35
C PHE A 106 -11.56 9.37 3.88
N ILE A 107 -11.83 9.08 5.16
CA ILE A 107 -13.19 9.08 5.72
C ILE A 107 -13.90 10.46 5.60
N GLU A 108 -13.15 11.55 5.56
CA GLU A 108 -13.68 12.89 5.36
C GLU A 108 -14.24 13.10 3.93
N TYR A 109 -13.77 12.31 2.97
CA TYR A 109 -14.11 12.42 1.54
C TYR A 109 -15.12 11.37 1.08
N THR A 110 -15.08 10.17 1.67
CA THR A 110 -15.99 9.07 1.32
C THR A 110 -16.12 8.07 2.47
N ASP A 111 -17.34 7.54 2.63
CA ASP A 111 -17.65 6.44 3.56
C ASP A 111 -17.63 5.06 2.87
N ASN A 112 -17.39 5.00 1.57
CA ASN A 112 -17.35 3.75 0.82
C ASN A 112 -15.92 3.21 0.77
N ALA A 113 -15.70 2.03 1.32
CA ALA A 113 -14.41 1.38 1.40
C ALA A 113 -14.41 -0.02 0.79
N ILE A 114 -13.32 -0.39 0.14
CA ILE A 114 -13.01 -1.77 -0.27
C ILE A 114 -11.78 -2.21 0.51
N TYR A 115 -11.95 -3.21 1.37
CA TYR A 115 -10.83 -3.84 2.08
C TYR A 115 -10.15 -4.85 1.17
N MET A 116 -8.96 -4.51 0.70
CA MET A 116 -8.18 -5.38 -0.18
C MET A 116 -7.81 -6.68 0.55
N LYS A 117 -7.96 -7.83 -0.10
CA LYS A 117 -7.48 -9.11 0.45
C LYS A 117 -5.96 -9.23 0.25
N SER A 118 -5.31 -10.01 1.10
CA SER A 118 -3.89 -10.35 0.92
C SER A 118 -3.68 -11.01 -0.44
N ARG A 119 -2.53 -10.75 -1.09
CA ARG A 119 -2.20 -11.18 -2.46
C ARG A 119 -3.12 -10.60 -3.54
N ASN A 120 -3.68 -9.43 -3.29
CA ASN A 120 -4.38 -8.67 -4.31
C ASN A 120 -3.61 -7.39 -4.63
N PHE A 121 -3.79 -6.92 -5.85
CA PHE A 121 -3.31 -5.62 -6.27
C PHE A 121 -4.39 -4.87 -7.05
N ILE A 122 -4.29 -3.56 -7.08
CA ILE A 122 -5.17 -2.67 -7.81
C ILE A 122 -4.37 -1.88 -8.83
N ILE A 123 -4.96 -1.62 -9.98
CA ILE A 123 -4.44 -0.69 -10.98
C ILE A 123 -5.51 0.37 -11.21
N LEU A 124 -5.09 1.63 -11.13
CA LEU A 124 -5.92 2.79 -11.45
C LEU A 124 -5.39 3.43 -12.73
N ASP A 125 -6.31 3.71 -13.64
CA ASP A 125 -6.08 4.51 -14.82
C ASP A 125 -7.14 5.62 -14.85
N LYS A 126 -6.75 6.84 -14.50
CA LYS A 126 -7.66 7.98 -14.28
C LYS A 126 -8.70 7.64 -13.19
N LYS A 127 -9.99 7.48 -13.56
CA LYS A 127 -11.09 7.18 -12.66
C LYS A 127 -11.49 5.68 -12.64
N GLU A 128 -10.95 4.90 -13.56
CA GLU A 128 -11.22 3.47 -13.64
C GLU A 128 -10.19 2.68 -12.84
N PHE A 129 -10.64 1.63 -12.18
CA PHE A 129 -9.75 0.72 -11.49
C PHE A 129 -10.17 -0.74 -11.67
N GLN A 130 -9.22 -1.61 -11.51
CA GLN A 130 -9.45 -3.05 -11.45
C GLN A 130 -8.63 -3.67 -10.32
N ILE A 131 -9.24 -4.60 -9.61
CA ILE A 131 -8.56 -5.39 -8.58
C ILE A 131 -8.30 -6.78 -9.13
N LEU A 132 -7.06 -7.23 -9.00
CA LEU A 132 -6.59 -8.53 -9.47
C LEU A 132 -5.89 -9.27 -8.33
N ASP A 133 -5.85 -10.58 -8.43
CA ASP A 133 -4.98 -11.40 -7.58
C ASP A 133 -3.56 -11.53 -8.17
N TYR A 134 -2.66 -12.19 -7.45
CA TYR A 134 -1.28 -12.40 -7.88
C TYR A 134 -1.12 -13.43 -9.01
N ASN A 135 -2.22 -14.03 -9.52
CA ASN A 135 -2.25 -14.78 -10.77
C ASN A 135 -2.68 -13.88 -11.95
N GLY A 136 -3.06 -12.62 -11.68
CA GLY A 136 -3.52 -11.67 -12.68
C GLY A 136 -5.00 -11.81 -13.03
N GLU A 137 -5.77 -12.57 -12.25
CA GLU A 137 -7.21 -12.80 -12.43
C GLU A 137 -8.02 -11.68 -11.74
N LYS A 138 -9.10 -11.24 -12.37
CA LYS A 138 -9.98 -10.22 -11.76
C LYS A 138 -10.68 -10.77 -10.53
N VAL A 139 -10.63 -10.00 -9.45
CA VAL A 139 -11.24 -10.35 -8.16
C VAL A 139 -12.55 -9.59 -7.97
N LYS A 140 -13.59 -10.29 -7.50
CA LYS A 140 -14.80 -9.65 -7.02
C LYS A 140 -14.52 -8.97 -5.68
N TYR A 141 -15.02 -7.75 -5.52
CA TYR A 141 -14.91 -6.97 -4.30
C TYR A 141 -16.28 -6.47 -3.86
N GLU A 142 -16.39 -6.13 -2.59
CA GLU A 142 -17.58 -5.53 -2.01
C GLU A 142 -17.22 -4.13 -1.50
N ILE A 143 -18.13 -3.19 -1.71
CA ILE A 143 -18.02 -1.85 -1.13
C ILE A 143 -18.76 -1.88 0.20
N THR A 144 -18.01 -1.63 1.28
CA THR A 144 -18.52 -1.54 2.65
C THR A 144 -18.63 -0.08 3.05
N LYS A 145 -19.75 0.28 3.70
CA LYS A 145 -19.88 1.61 4.30
C LYS A 145 -19.19 1.65 5.66
N VAL A 146 -18.30 2.63 5.80
CA VAL A 146 -17.62 2.93 7.06
C VAL A 146 -18.39 4.02 7.80
N SER A 147 -18.66 3.83 9.09
CA SER A 147 -19.31 4.86 9.89
C SER A 147 -18.36 6.03 10.15
N LYS A 148 -18.82 7.25 9.88
CA LYS A 148 -18.07 8.48 10.18
C LYS A 148 -17.85 8.71 11.68
N GLU A 149 -18.68 8.08 12.53
CA GLU A 149 -18.50 8.14 13.99
C GLU A 149 -17.15 7.59 14.45
N PHE A 150 -16.51 6.71 13.63
CA PHE A 150 -15.16 6.25 13.91
C PHE A 150 -14.11 7.37 13.84
N GLY A 151 -14.26 8.37 12.98
CA GLY A 151 -13.30 9.47 12.85
C GLY A 151 -13.29 10.41 14.06
N ASP A 152 -14.46 10.77 14.58
CA ASP A 152 -14.59 11.68 15.75
C ASP A 152 -14.29 10.99 17.08
N VAL A 153 -14.62 9.69 17.19
CA VAL A 153 -14.35 8.88 18.40
C VAL A 153 -12.84 8.61 18.55
N TYR A 154 -12.09 8.56 17.46
CA TYR A 154 -10.68 8.14 17.52
C TYR A 154 -9.74 9.24 17.99
N LYS A 155 -9.96 10.51 17.67
CA LYS A 155 -9.05 11.59 18.09
C LYS A 155 -9.45 12.19 19.42
N GLY A 156 -10.75 12.35 19.69
CA GLY A 156 -11.26 13.03 20.88
C GLY A 156 -10.69 14.46 21.01
N ASP A 157 -10.46 14.92 22.23
CA ASP A 157 -9.91 16.23 22.53
C ASP A 157 -8.37 16.35 22.38
N TYR A 158 -7.71 15.29 21.89
CA TYR A 158 -6.25 15.28 21.74
C TYR A 158 -5.80 15.99 20.46
N ALA A 159 -4.69 16.72 20.55
CA ALA A 159 -4.11 17.42 19.40
C ALA A 159 -3.61 16.44 18.30
N HIS A 160 -3.12 15.25 18.70
CA HIS A 160 -2.57 14.22 17.83
C HIS A 160 -3.04 12.82 18.24
N PHE A 161 -3.24 11.92 17.28
CA PHE A 161 -3.60 10.51 17.53
C PHE A 161 -2.57 9.79 18.42
N THR A 162 -1.28 9.95 18.13
CA THR A 162 -0.21 9.36 18.93
C THR A 162 -0.25 9.82 20.39
N LEU A 163 -0.62 11.09 20.65
CA LEU A 163 -0.76 11.59 22.00
C LEU A 163 -1.91 10.90 22.74
N LYS A 164 -3.06 10.73 22.07
CA LYS A 164 -4.18 9.96 22.59
C LYS A 164 -3.77 8.52 22.92
N GLU A 165 -3.14 7.83 21.97
CA GLU A 165 -2.68 6.44 22.15
C GLU A 165 -1.75 6.30 23.36
N ILE A 166 -0.82 7.24 23.56
CA ILE A 166 0.06 7.26 24.74
C ILE A 166 -0.74 7.33 26.04
N TYR A 167 -1.76 8.19 26.10
CA TYR A 167 -2.58 8.34 27.31
C TYR A 167 -3.54 7.17 27.53
N GLU A 168 -3.95 6.46 26.49
CA GLU A 168 -4.82 5.29 26.58
C GLU A 168 -4.07 3.97 26.89
N GLN A 169 -2.73 3.94 26.73
CA GLN A 169 -1.92 2.74 27.00
C GLN A 169 -2.16 2.11 28.36
N PRO A 170 -2.25 2.84 29.49
CA PRO A 170 -2.50 2.23 30.79
C PRO A 170 -3.81 1.42 30.84
N ASP A 171 -4.88 1.96 30.26
CA ASP A 171 -6.19 1.30 30.26
C ASP A 171 -6.24 0.09 29.34
N VAL A 172 -5.55 0.18 28.19
CA VAL A 172 -5.45 -0.94 27.23
C VAL A 172 -4.64 -2.08 27.82
N ILE A 173 -3.52 -1.80 28.50
CA ILE A 173 -2.69 -2.81 29.15
C ILE A 173 -3.45 -3.51 30.27
N LEU A 174 -4.21 -2.77 31.10
CA LEU A 174 -5.02 -3.33 32.17
C LEU A 174 -6.09 -4.29 31.60
N LYS A 175 -6.81 -3.88 30.56
CA LYS A 175 -7.83 -4.73 29.90
C LYS A 175 -7.24 -5.98 29.25
N ALA A 176 -6.05 -5.88 28.67
CA ALA A 176 -5.38 -7.04 28.08
C ALA A 176 -4.86 -8.04 29.12
N GLY A 177 -4.63 -7.61 30.37
CA GLY A 177 -4.22 -8.48 31.46
C GLY A 177 -5.37 -9.20 32.18
N GLU A 178 -6.64 -8.87 31.86
CA GLU A 178 -7.85 -9.49 32.44
C GLU A 178 -8.39 -10.66 31.58
N THR A 179 -7.76 -10.98 30.44
CA THR A 179 -8.09 -12.11 29.57
C THR A 179 -7.11 -13.25 29.74
#